data_66343ccb6a96a9d44f463e818c5bb098
#
_entry.id   66343ccb6a96a9d44f463e818c5bb098
#
_cell.length_a   1.000
_cell.length_b   1.000
_cell.length_c   1.000
_cell.angle_alpha   90.00
_cell.angle_beta   90.00
_cell.angle_gamma   90.00
#
_symmetry.space_group_name_H-M   'P 1'
#
loop_
_entity.id
_entity.type
_entity.pdbx_description
1 polymer ?
#
loop_
_entity_poly.entity_id
_entity_poly.type
_entity_poly.pdbx_seq_one_letter_code
_entity_poly.pdbx_strand_id
1 'polypeptide(L)'
;MSLFSRLSTWYFSKKSLPYWGIILLDCCLILFSGLLVYTLNNGVLSTLDILGHLLVTLLVCLIPYLVGFRLFHTYSGIIRYSSFVDLQKVGFAVLFGLICVVVFQALTDFSPYLVYIRKRDLILSALLAMSLMWMMRVFVKYFYVSTFRVAKAERAFIYGVKQGGVSLAKSIQNQDPARFVLAGVISDQT
;
A
#
# COMPACT_ATOMS: atom_id res chain seq x y z
N MET A 1 26.93 6.30 6.36
CA MET A 1 25.75 6.19 5.48
C MET A 1 25.65 4.74 5.03
N SER A 2 24.63 4.03 5.47
CA SER A 2 24.46 2.60 5.20
C SER A 2 24.18 2.32 3.71
N LEU A 3 24.63 1.17 3.20
CA LEU A 3 24.35 0.69 1.83
C LEU A 3 22.85 0.77 1.49
N PHE A 4 22.01 0.60 2.50
CA PHE A 4 20.56 0.69 2.39
C PHE A 4 20.07 2.10 1.98
N SER A 5 20.70 3.16 2.49
CA SER A 5 20.35 4.55 2.12
C SER A 5 20.77 4.90 0.68
N ARG A 6 21.85 4.31 0.17
CA ARG A 6 22.29 4.51 -1.23
C ARG A 6 21.41 3.78 -2.23
N LEU A 7 20.97 2.56 -1.92
CA LEU A 7 20.05 1.79 -2.76
C LEU A 7 18.65 2.42 -2.79
N SER A 8 18.15 2.89 -1.64
CA SER A 8 16.85 3.57 -1.59
C SER A 8 16.87 4.89 -2.35
N THR A 9 17.89 5.73 -2.18
CA THR A 9 18.01 6.99 -2.93
C THR A 9 18.17 6.78 -4.43
N TRP A 10 18.90 5.76 -4.87
CA TRP A 10 19.07 5.44 -6.30
C TRP A 10 17.76 4.95 -6.94
N TYR A 11 17.03 4.08 -6.25
CA TYR A 11 15.79 3.49 -6.76
C TYR A 11 14.62 4.48 -6.78
N PHE A 12 14.46 5.28 -5.73
CA PHE A 12 13.38 6.26 -5.61
C PHE A 12 13.66 7.61 -6.30
N SER A 13 14.91 7.92 -6.63
CA SER A 13 15.27 9.17 -7.32
C SER A 13 14.87 9.17 -8.80
N LYS A 14 14.77 8.01 -9.43
CA LYS A 14 14.58 7.92 -10.90
C LYS A 14 13.18 7.64 -11.37
N LYS A 15 12.27 7.06 -10.56
CA LYS A 15 10.88 6.77 -11.00
C LYS A 15 9.94 6.58 -9.82
N SER A 16 8.68 7.05 -9.98
CA SER A 16 7.54 6.54 -9.20
C SER A 16 7.54 5.01 -9.20
N LEU A 17 7.25 4.38 -8.07
CA LEU A 17 7.12 2.92 -7.97
C LEU A 17 6.28 2.41 -9.15
N PRO A 18 6.78 1.44 -9.93
CA PRO A 18 6.03 0.94 -11.07
C PRO A 18 4.75 0.26 -10.58
N TYR A 19 3.64 0.53 -11.24
CA TYR A 19 2.31 -0.01 -10.88
C TYR A 19 2.30 -1.52 -10.70
N TRP A 20 3.06 -2.24 -11.53
CA TRP A 20 3.15 -3.70 -11.45
C TRP A 20 3.79 -4.19 -10.15
N GLY A 21 4.74 -3.42 -9.59
CA GLY A 21 5.38 -3.77 -8.32
C GLY A 21 4.40 -3.71 -7.13
N ILE A 22 3.45 -2.76 -7.15
CA ILE A 22 2.43 -2.63 -6.12
C ILE A 22 1.41 -3.74 -6.23
N ILE A 23 0.96 -4.05 -7.46
CA ILE A 23 0.06 -5.17 -7.73
C ILE A 23 0.69 -6.48 -7.24
N LEU A 24 1.97 -6.71 -7.56
CA LEU A 24 2.69 -7.91 -7.13
C LEU A 24 2.75 -8.00 -5.61
N LEU A 25 3.05 -6.89 -4.93
CA LEU A 25 3.09 -6.84 -3.47
C LEU A 25 1.70 -7.14 -2.87
N ASP A 26 0.64 -6.53 -3.38
CA ASP A 26 -0.73 -6.79 -2.92
C ASP A 26 -1.13 -8.26 -3.16
N CYS A 27 -0.74 -8.86 -4.30
CA CYS A 27 -0.93 -10.29 -4.56
C CYS A 27 -0.19 -11.17 -3.54
N CYS A 28 1.07 -10.85 -3.25
CA CYS A 28 1.84 -11.57 -2.23
C CYS A 28 1.19 -11.48 -0.85
N LEU A 29 0.65 -10.32 -0.47
CA LEU A 29 -0.03 -10.15 0.81
C LEU A 29 -1.32 -10.98 0.90
N ILE A 30 -2.10 -11.09 -0.19
CA ILE A 30 -3.31 -11.94 -0.23
C ILE A 30 -2.90 -13.42 -0.09
N LEU A 31 -1.93 -13.88 -0.86
CA LEU A 31 -1.47 -15.26 -0.79
C LEU A 31 -0.90 -15.60 0.59
N PHE A 32 -0.09 -14.70 1.14
CA PHE A 32 0.48 -14.86 2.47
C PHE A 32 -0.60 -14.92 3.54
N SER A 33 -1.60 -14.04 3.51
CA SER A 33 -2.69 -14.02 4.48
C SER A 33 -3.54 -15.30 4.39
N GLY A 34 -3.83 -15.77 3.18
CA GLY A 34 -4.57 -17.01 2.96
C GLY A 34 -3.83 -18.23 3.50
N LEU A 35 -2.54 -18.34 3.16
CA LEU A 35 -1.69 -19.43 3.65
C LEU A 35 -1.56 -19.39 5.17
N LEU A 36 -1.32 -18.22 5.75
CA LEU A 36 -1.15 -18.05 7.20
C LEU A 36 -2.41 -18.44 7.97
N VAL A 37 -3.58 -17.92 7.55
CA VAL A 37 -4.84 -18.24 8.23
C VAL A 37 -5.17 -19.73 8.10
N TYR A 38 -4.96 -20.32 6.93
CA TYR A 38 -5.17 -21.75 6.73
C TYR A 38 -4.29 -22.59 7.65
N THR A 39 -3.00 -22.25 7.74
CA THR A 39 -2.00 -22.95 8.59
C THR A 39 -2.35 -22.86 10.07
N LEU A 40 -2.79 -21.67 10.52
CA LEU A 40 -3.18 -21.46 11.93
C LEU A 40 -4.40 -22.28 12.33
N ASN A 41 -5.37 -22.46 11.41
CA ASN A 41 -6.62 -23.16 11.71
C ASN A 41 -6.55 -24.69 11.52
N ASN A 42 -5.69 -25.17 10.62
CA ASN A 42 -5.61 -26.61 10.29
C ASN A 42 -4.30 -27.27 10.77
N GLY A 43 -3.34 -26.47 11.26
CA GLY A 43 -2.04 -26.95 11.69
C GLY A 43 -1.01 -27.01 10.56
N VAL A 44 0.26 -26.90 10.94
CA VAL A 44 1.39 -26.81 9.99
C VAL A 44 1.56 -28.12 9.20
N LEU A 45 1.53 -29.27 9.88
CA LEU A 45 1.75 -30.59 9.24
C LEU A 45 0.69 -30.86 8.18
N SER A 46 -0.59 -30.69 8.52
CA SER A 46 -1.71 -30.89 7.59
C SER A 46 -1.65 -29.94 6.39
N THR A 47 -1.12 -28.74 6.57
CA THR A 47 -0.94 -27.77 5.49
C THR A 47 0.17 -28.17 4.55
N LEU A 48 1.27 -28.73 5.06
CA LEU A 48 2.40 -29.18 4.25
C LEU A 48 2.00 -30.34 3.32
N ASP A 49 1.17 -31.28 3.79
CA ASP A 49 0.70 -32.43 3.00
C ASP A 49 -0.11 -32.01 1.78
N ILE A 50 -0.87 -30.91 1.86
CA ILE A 50 -1.73 -30.43 0.77
C ILE A 50 -1.25 -29.09 0.17
N LEU A 51 -0.02 -28.68 0.44
CA LEU A 51 0.51 -27.37 0.06
C LEU A 51 0.34 -27.07 -1.43
N GLY A 52 0.60 -28.05 -2.28
CA GLY A 52 0.45 -27.88 -3.74
C GLY A 52 -0.98 -27.54 -4.15
N HIS A 53 -1.95 -28.28 -3.67
CA HIS A 53 -3.38 -28.05 -3.98
C HIS A 53 -3.89 -26.75 -3.34
N LEU A 54 -3.40 -26.42 -2.14
CA LEU A 54 -3.75 -25.17 -1.46
C LEU A 54 -3.21 -23.96 -2.23
N LEU A 55 -1.96 -23.99 -2.71
CA LEU A 55 -1.40 -22.91 -3.53
C LEU A 55 -2.17 -22.72 -4.83
N VAL A 56 -2.54 -23.80 -5.51
CA VAL A 56 -3.38 -23.72 -6.72
C VAL A 56 -4.71 -23.05 -6.38
N THR A 57 -5.35 -23.47 -5.30
CA THR A 57 -6.63 -22.88 -4.84
C THR A 57 -6.50 -21.39 -4.56
N LEU A 58 -5.45 -20.99 -3.82
CA LEU A 58 -5.19 -19.59 -3.50
C LEU A 58 -4.89 -18.76 -4.76
N LEU A 59 -4.15 -19.31 -5.73
CA LEU A 59 -3.90 -18.64 -7.01
C LEU A 59 -5.19 -18.45 -7.83
N VAL A 60 -6.08 -19.44 -7.85
CA VAL A 60 -7.39 -19.30 -8.49
C VAL A 60 -8.24 -18.24 -7.76
N CYS A 61 -8.27 -18.28 -6.44
CA CYS A 61 -8.96 -17.28 -5.62
C CYS A 61 -8.38 -15.85 -5.77
N LEU A 62 -7.13 -15.70 -6.20
CA LEU A 62 -6.51 -14.41 -6.44
C LEU A 62 -7.16 -13.67 -7.63
N ILE A 63 -7.67 -14.39 -8.63
CA ILE A 63 -8.22 -13.80 -9.86
C ILE A 63 -9.35 -12.79 -9.55
N PRO A 64 -10.38 -13.12 -8.77
CA PRO A 64 -11.42 -12.16 -8.37
C PRO A 64 -10.89 -10.91 -7.67
N TYR A 65 -9.85 -11.05 -6.83
CA TYR A 65 -9.23 -9.89 -6.20
C TYR A 65 -8.54 -8.97 -7.21
N LEU A 66 -7.83 -9.54 -8.20
CA LEU A 66 -7.21 -8.77 -9.29
C LEU A 66 -8.26 -8.01 -10.10
N VAL A 67 -9.38 -8.65 -10.41
CA VAL A 67 -10.51 -7.99 -11.08
C VAL A 67 -11.04 -6.84 -10.22
N GLY A 68 -11.22 -7.06 -8.92
CA GLY A 68 -11.63 -6.04 -7.97
C GLY A 68 -10.67 -4.85 -7.94
N PHE A 69 -9.36 -5.09 -7.86
CA PHE A 69 -8.35 -4.02 -7.87
C PHE A 69 -8.39 -3.18 -9.15
N ARG A 70 -8.64 -3.82 -10.30
CA ARG A 70 -8.76 -3.12 -11.56
C ARG A 70 -10.07 -2.32 -11.64
N LEU A 71 -11.18 -2.89 -11.17
CA LEU A 71 -12.50 -2.27 -11.20
C LEU A 71 -12.53 -0.98 -10.35
N PHE A 72 -12.00 -1.06 -9.14
CA PHE A 72 -11.98 0.08 -8.20
C PHE A 72 -10.81 1.04 -8.43
N HIS A 73 -10.03 0.84 -9.49
CA HIS A 73 -8.89 1.70 -9.84
C HIS A 73 -7.97 1.97 -8.63
N THR A 74 -7.65 0.93 -7.85
CA THR A 74 -6.85 1.04 -6.63
C THR A 74 -5.43 1.54 -6.88
N TYR A 75 -4.97 1.50 -8.14
CA TYR A 75 -3.64 1.90 -8.59
C TYR A 75 -3.61 3.20 -9.39
N SER A 76 -4.73 3.93 -9.50
CA SER A 76 -4.81 5.17 -10.27
C SER A 76 -4.20 6.38 -9.56
N GLY A 77 -3.94 6.29 -8.25
CA GLY A 77 -3.31 7.33 -7.45
C GLY A 77 -1.79 7.18 -7.40
N ILE A 78 -1.08 8.30 -7.31
CA ILE A 78 0.34 8.30 -6.94
C ILE A 78 0.38 7.94 -5.46
N ILE A 79 0.94 6.79 -5.08
CA ILE A 79 1.04 6.30 -3.68
C ILE A 79 1.65 7.35 -2.74
N ARG A 80 2.45 8.22 -3.29
CA ARG A 80 3.05 9.38 -2.64
C ARG A 80 2.05 10.29 -1.92
N TYR A 81 0.79 10.36 -2.40
CA TYR A 81 -0.29 11.16 -1.85
C TYR A 81 -1.47 10.28 -1.39
N SER A 82 -1.19 9.03 -0.95
CA SER A 82 -2.21 8.11 -0.46
C SER A 82 -3.13 8.84 0.51
N SER A 83 -4.36 9.04 0.08
CA SER A 83 -5.42 9.65 0.88
C SER A 83 -6.30 8.57 1.50
N PHE A 84 -7.16 8.95 2.43
CA PHE A 84 -8.17 8.05 3.01
C PHE A 84 -9.02 7.36 1.92
N VAL A 85 -9.25 8.06 0.81
CA VAL A 85 -9.99 7.54 -0.37
C VAL A 85 -9.29 6.31 -0.99
N ASP A 86 -7.96 6.27 -1.00
CA ASP A 86 -7.23 5.12 -1.56
C ASP A 86 -7.35 3.89 -0.66
N LEU A 87 -7.39 4.09 0.68
CA LEU A 87 -7.66 3.01 1.63
C LEU A 87 -9.07 2.45 1.45
N GLN A 88 -10.07 3.32 1.23
CA GLN A 88 -11.44 2.89 0.94
C GLN A 88 -11.53 2.07 -0.36
N LYS A 89 -10.87 2.50 -1.43
CA LYS A 89 -10.82 1.73 -2.70
C LYS A 89 -10.28 0.32 -2.51
N VAL A 90 -9.22 0.17 -1.70
CA VAL A 90 -8.69 -1.15 -1.37
C VAL A 90 -9.70 -1.98 -0.60
N GLY A 91 -10.34 -1.38 0.40
CA GLY A 91 -11.39 -2.05 1.18
C GLY A 91 -12.52 -2.58 0.29
N PHE A 92 -13.05 -1.74 -0.60
CA PHE A 92 -14.10 -2.16 -1.55
C PHE A 92 -13.62 -3.25 -2.52
N ALA A 93 -12.39 -3.15 -3.02
CA ALA A 93 -11.82 -4.17 -3.92
C ALA A 93 -11.66 -5.52 -3.22
N VAL A 94 -11.20 -5.53 -1.97
CA VAL A 94 -11.04 -6.75 -1.17
C VAL A 94 -12.42 -7.35 -0.83
N LEU A 95 -13.39 -6.53 -0.45
CA LEU A 95 -14.77 -7.00 -0.19
C LEU A 95 -15.40 -7.61 -1.44
N PHE A 96 -15.25 -6.95 -2.60
CA PHE A 96 -15.72 -7.50 -3.88
C PHE A 96 -15.06 -8.84 -4.17
N GLY A 97 -13.72 -8.93 -4.05
CA GLY A 97 -12.98 -10.16 -4.25
C GLY A 97 -13.44 -11.29 -3.34
N LEU A 98 -13.66 -10.98 -2.03
CA LEU A 98 -14.17 -11.95 -1.06
C LEU A 98 -15.55 -12.49 -1.46
N ILE A 99 -16.50 -11.61 -1.84
CA ILE A 99 -17.84 -12.01 -2.27
C ILE A 99 -17.74 -12.94 -3.49
N CYS A 100 -16.94 -12.56 -4.49
CA CYS A 100 -16.74 -13.40 -5.68
C CYS A 100 -16.13 -14.76 -5.35
N VAL A 101 -15.13 -14.82 -4.44
CA VAL A 101 -14.51 -16.08 -3.99
C VAL A 101 -15.52 -16.97 -3.28
N VAL A 102 -16.35 -16.41 -2.40
CA VAL A 102 -17.39 -17.18 -1.69
C VAL A 102 -18.42 -17.74 -2.66
N VAL A 103 -18.86 -16.95 -3.64
CA VAL A 103 -19.79 -17.39 -4.69
C VAL A 103 -19.13 -18.46 -5.57
N PHE A 104 -17.89 -18.23 -6.00
CA PHE A 104 -17.14 -19.19 -6.80
C PHE A 104 -17.00 -20.54 -6.09
N GLN A 105 -16.67 -20.53 -4.82
CA GLN A 105 -16.52 -21.74 -4.01
C GLN A 105 -17.86 -22.49 -3.83
N ALA A 106 -18.97 -21.74 -3.69
CA ALA A 106 -20.32 -22.35 -3.64
C ALA A 106 -20.72 -23.04 -4.96
N LEU A 107 -20.18 -22.57 -6.09
CA LEU A 107 -20.43 -23.17 -7.41
C LEU A 107 -19.48 -24.32 -7.73
N THR A 108 -18.29 -24.37 -7.11
CA THR A 108 -17.22 -25.33 -7.40
C THR A 108 -17.07 -26.42 -6.34
N ASP A 109 -18.05 -26.62 -5.46
CA ASP A 109 -18.02 -27.62 -4.37
C ASP A 109 -17.69 -29.07 -4.82
N PHE A 110 -17.67 -29.32 -6.11
CA PHE A 110 -17.42 -30.64 -6.72
C PHE A 110 -16.04 -30.79 -7.42
N SER A 111 -15.14 -29.82 -7.31
CA SER A 111 -13.84 -29.94 -7.98
C SER A 111 -12.84 -30.71 -7.12
N PRO A 112 -12.35 -31.89 -7.57
CA PRO A 112 -11.39 -32.70 -6.79
C PRO A 112 -9.99 -32.06 -6.69
N TYR A 113 -9.73 -31.02 -7.46
CA TYR A 113 -8.42 -30.36 -7.53
C TYR A 113 -8.30 -29.13 -6.62
N LEU A 114 -9.43 -28.62 -6.11
CA LEU A 114 -9.47 -27.43 -5.29
C LEU A 114 -9.73 -27.79 -3.83
N VAL A 115 -8.94 -27.20 -2.94
CA VAL A 115 -9.12 -27.37 -1.49
C VAL A 115 -10.29 -26.50 -1.04
N TYR A 116 -11.28 -27.10 -0.39
CA TYR A 116 -12.36 -26.34 0.22
C TYR A 116 -11.84 -25.54 1.42
N ILE A 117 -11.91 -24.22 1.33
CA ILE A 117 -11.53 -23.30 2.42
C ILE A 117 -12.82 -22.90 3.16
N ARG A 118 -12.85 -23.07 4.46
CA ARG A 118 -14.01 -22.68 5.27
C ARG A 118 -14.32 -21.20 5.12
N LYS A 119 -15.60 -20.83 5.03
CA LYS A 119 -16.03 -19.42 4.89
C LYS A 119 -15.43 -18.51 5.96
N ARG A 120 -15.29 -19.00 7.18
CA ARG A 120 -14.63 -18.28 8.27
C ARG A 120 -13.16 -17.94 7.93
N ASP A 121 -12.44 -18.88 7.36
CA ASP A 121 -11.02 -18.71 7.03
C ASP A 121 -10.84 -17.74 5.86
N LEU A 122 -11.79 -17.73 4.91
CA LEU A 122 -11.85 -16.73 3.84
C LEU A 122 -12.06 -15.32 4.38
N ILE A 123 -12.99 -15.15 5.32
CA ILE A 123 -13.25 -13.85 5.95
C ILE A 123 -12.03 -13.38 6.73
N LEU A 124 -11.44 -14.25 7.55
CA LEU A 124 -10.24 -13.92 8.34
C LEU A 124 -9.04 -13.58 7.44
N SER A 125 -8.83 -14.33 6.36
CA SER A 125 -7.74 -14.05 5.41
C SER A 125 -7.95 -12.72 4.68
N ALA A 126 -9.19 -12.39 4.30
CA ALA A 126 -9.50 -11.12 3.66
C ALA A 126 -9.30 -9.93 4.60
N LEU A 127 -9.72 -10.04 5.87
CA LEU A 127 -9.50 -9.01 6.89
C LEU A 127 -8.00 -8.81 7.16
N LEU A 128 -7.26 -9.91 7.27
CA LEU A 128 -5.81 -9.86 7.45
C LEU A 128 -5.12 -9.23 6.24
N ALA A 129 -5.48 -9.64 5.02
CA ALA A 129 -4.94 -9.06 3.79
C ALA A 129 -5.22 -7.56 3.72
N MET A 130 -6.46 -7.13 4.00
CA MET A 130 -6.86 -5.72 4.00
C MET A 130 -6.05 -4.90 5.00
N SER A 131 -5.88 -5.41 6.23
CA SER A 131 -5.10 -4.73 7.27
C SER A 131 -3.62 -4.61 6.89
N LEU A 132 -3.02 -5.66 6.34
CA LEU A 132 -1.64 -5.65 5.86
C LEU A 132 -1.44 -4.67 4.69
N MET A 133 -2.37 -4.64 3.73
CA MET A 133 -2.31 -3.68 2.61
C MET A 133 -2.43 -2.24 3.11
N TRP A 134 -3.31 -1.96 4.08
CA TRP A 134 -3.42 -0.63 4.66
C TRP A 134 -2.14 -0.23 5.39
N MET A 135 -1.61 -1.13 6.22
CA MET A 135 -0.36 -0.90 6.93
C MET A 135 0.81 -0.62 5.97
N MET A 136 0.93 -1.42 4.90
CA MET A 136 1.96 -1.21 3.88
C MET A 136 1.84 0.15 3.18
N ARG A 137 0.64 0.58 2.83
CA ARG A 137 0.44 1.90 2.18
C ARG A 137 0.79 3.06 3.12
N VAL A 138 0.39 2.97 4.38
CA VAL A 138 0.76 3.96 5.40
C VAL A 138 2.28 3.97 5.61
N PHE A 139 2.90 2.78 5.69
CA PHE A 139 4.35 2.64 5.85
C PHE A 139 5.13 3.24 4.68
N VAL A 140 4.73 2.94 3.44
CA VAL A 140 5.36 3.50 2.24
C VAL A 140 5.22 5.03 2.22
N LYS A 141 4.05 5.56 2.57
CA LYS A 141 3.85 7.01 2.69
C LYS A 141 4.77 7.63 3.74
N TYR A 142 4.80 7.05 4.94
CA TYR A 142 5.63 7.54 6.04
C TYR A 142 7.12 7.52 5.66
N PHE A 143 7.58 6.41 5.09
CA PHE A 143 8.96 6.25 4.65
C PHE A 143 9.33 7.24 3.54
N TYR A 144 8.43 7.43 2.57
CA TYR A 144 8.63 8.40 1.51
C TYR A 144 8.75 9.83 2.05
N VAL A 145 7.79 10.24 2.90
CA VAL A 145 7.79 11.59 3.51
C VAL A 145 9.06 11.79 4.36
N SER A 146 9.43 10.81 5.18
CA SER A 146 10.62 10.91 6.04
C SER A 146 11.93 11.01 5.25
N THR A 147 12.06 10.23 4.17
CA THR A 147 13.32 10.16 3.40
C THR A 147 13.47 11.34 2.43
N PHE A 148 12.39 11.81 1.82
CA PHE A 148 12.44 12.83 0.75
C PHE A 148 12.11 14.24 1.21
N ARG A 149 11.53 14.41 2.38
CA ARG A 149 11.22 15.74 2.94
C ARG A 149 12.48 16.59 3.12
N VAL A 150 13.59 15.97 3.48
CA VAL A 150 14.86 16.67 3.75
C VAL A 150 15.74 16.83 2.50
N ALA A 151 15.62 15.92 1.51
CA ALA A 151 16.57 15.86 0.40
C ALA A 151 16.23 16.77 -0.79
N LYS A 152 15.00 17.28 -0.90
CA LYS A 152 14.53 18.07 -2.07
C LYS A 152 13.93 19.43 -1.74
N ALA A 153 13.95 19.86 -0.50
CA ALA A 153 13.47 21.19 -0.15
C ALA A 153 14.53 22.23 -0.58
N GLU A 154 14.21 23.06 -1.55
CA GLU A 154 15.05 24.19 -1.95
C GLU A 154 15.05 25.25 -0.85
N ARG A 155 16.22 25.80 -0.56
CA ARG A 155 16.35 26.88 0.44
C ARG A 155 15.77 28.15 -0.14
N ALA A 156 14.72 28.67 0.48
CA ALA A 156 14.11 29.94 0.11
C ALA A 156 14.44 31.02 1.14
N PHE A 157 14.77 32.22 0.65
CA PHE A 157 14.88 33.41 1.46
C PHE A 157 13.67 34.31 1.16
N ILE A 158 13.05 34.84 2.20
CA ILE A 158 11.98 35.82 2.06
C ILE A 158 12.58 37.21 2.19
N TYR A 159 12.35 38.04 1.19
CA TYR A 159 12.73 39.45 1.22
C TYR A 159 11.55 40.29 1.72
N GLY A 160 11.76 41.00 2.82
CA GLY A 160 10.78 41.90 3.44
C GLY A 160 10.11 41.34 4.70
N VAL A 161 10.11 42.16 5.79
CA VAL A 161 9.59 41.79 7.12
C VAL A 161 8.16 42.27 7.35
N LYS A 162 7.50 42.90 6.35
CA LYS A 162 6.09 43.36 6.48
C LYS A 162 5.12 42.19 6.63
N GLN A 163 3.91 42.47 7.07
CA GLN A 163 2.86 41.46 7.34
C GLN A 163 2.71 40.42 6.23
N GLY A 164 2.91 40.79 4.96
CA GLY A 164 2.92 39.85 3.82
C GLY A 164 4.06 38.84 3.85
N GLY A 165 5.27 39.22 4.32
CA GLY A 165 6.40 38.30 4.47
C GLY A 165 6.17 37.27 5.58
N VAL A 166 5.54 37.68 6.70
CA VAL A 166 5.20 36.78 7.80
C VAL A 166 4.12 35.79 7.41
N SER A 167 3.08 36.22 6.68
CA SER A 167 2.04 35.32 6.20
C SER A 167 2.57 34.33 5.16
N LEU A 168 3.49 34.77 4.28
CA LEU A 168 4.17 33.89 3.32
C LEU A 168 5.06 32.86 4.03
N ALA A 169 5.81 33.27 5.07
CA ALA A 169 6.62 32.37 5.87
C ALA A 169 5.79 31.27 6.53
N LYS A 170 4.65 31.64 7.13
CA LYS A 170 3.69 30.69 7.71
C LYS A 170 3.09 29.78 6.65
N SER A 171 2.76 30.29 5.48
CA SER A 171 2.23 29.49 4.37
C SER A 171 3.27 28.47 3.88
N ILE A 172 4.53 28.86 3.74
CA ILE A 172 5.63 27.96 3.36
C ILE A 172 5.88 26.89 4.44
N GLN A 173 5.85 27.28 5.73
CA GLN A 173 6.02 26.33 6.84
C GLN A 173 4.88 25.32 6.95
N ASN A 174 3.65 25.74 6.62
CA ASN A 174 2.47 24.88 6.69
C ASN A 174 2.23 24.06 5.40
N GLN A 175 3.03 24.28 4.36
CA GLN A 175 2.94 23.46 3.15
C GLN A 175 3.43 22.02 3.40
N ASP A 176 2.53 21.06 3.28
CA ASP A 176 2.87 19.64 3.32
C ASP A 176 2.52 18.99 1.96
N PRO A 177 3.49 18.55 1.18
CA PRO A 177 4.95 18.49 1.42
C PRO A 177 5.65 19.85 1.20
N ALA A 178 6.59 20.16 2.09
CA ALA A 178 7.37 21.38 2.01
C ALA A 178 8.21 21.39 0.72
N ARG A 179 7.85 22.25 -0.24
CA ARG A 179 8.67 22.52 -1.43
C ARG A 179 9.90 23.33 -1.13
N PHE A 180 9.79 24.22 -0.14
CA PHE A 180 10.82 25.15 0.27
C PHE A 180 11.09 25.01 1.76
N VAL A 181 12.36 25.08 2.16
CA VAL A 181 12.77 25.27 3.55
C VAL A 181 13.19 26.73 3.72
N LEU A 182 12.52 27.42 4.63
CA LEU A 182 12.87 28.80 4.94
C LEU A 182 14.28 28.84 5.53
N ALA A 183 15.23 29.39 4.79
CA ALA A 183 16.62 29.53 5.21
C ALA A 183 16.87 30.82 5.97
N GLY A 184 16.02 31.87 5.77
CA GLY A 184 16.11 33.15 6.46
C GLY A 184 15.17 34.19 5.87
N VAL A 185 15.02 35.29 6.58
CA VAL A 185 14.30 36.50 6.16
C VAL A 185 15.28 37.62 6.01
N ILE A 186 15.32 38.26 4.87
CA ILE A 186 16.18 39.42 4.59
C ILE A 186 15.34 40.67 4.82
N SER A 187 15.70 41.50 5.77
CA SER A 187 15.06 42.79 5.98
C SER A 187 15.97 43.89 5.45
N ASP A 188 15.39 44.78 4.69
CA ASP A 188 16.03 46.06 4.33
C ASP A 188 15.68 47.04 5.44
N GLN A 189 16.51 47.09 6.50
CA GLN A 189 16.48 48.13 7.48
C GLN A 189 17.57 49.16 7.12
N THR A 190 17.15 50.15 6.37
CA THR A 190 17.81 51.46 6.37
C THR A 190 17.20 52.31 7.44
#